data_8390eb6c8ec0e6d226671e4c6c492f21
#
_entry.id   8390eb6c8ec0e6d226671e4c6c492f21
#
_cell.length_a   1.000
_cell.length_b   1.000
_cell.length_c   1.000
_cell.angle_alpha   90.00
_cell.angle_beta   90.00
_cell.angle_gamma   90.00
#
_symmetry.space_group_name_H-M   'P 1'
#
loop_
_entity.id
_entity.type
_entity.pdbx_description
1 polymer ?
#
loop_
_entity_poly.entity_id
_entity_poly.type
_entity_poly.pdbx_seq_one_letter_code
_entity_poly.pdbx_strand_id
1 'polypeptide(L)'
;MSHQLPLQLAPIVFAIVRHINQGVLVSKVLNIESLKQQAIVFRRDILEMLEIAGSGHPGGSLSAVEIMIALYGYAANHDPKNPKWEERDRIIISKGHVSPVVYVTLANFGYFPKEELKTFRKFGARLQGHVHTKVPGVEFNTGSLGHGLSFANGIALGARMRAKSFKTFCLMGDGEIQEGSVWEAAMTAAHHKIDNVCAIVDCNQVQENGFTKDIKNLEPLADKWRSFGWHVLEIDGNDFEQLIRAFDDVKSVQGKPSVIIANTLKGKGVSFMELKSAWHGKAPNKEQLAQALRELK
;
A
#
# COMPACT_ATOMS: atom_id res chain seq x y z
N MET A 1 7.42 50.22 -19.72
CA MET A 1 8.50 49.21 -19.55
C MET A 1 8.08 48.29 -18.45
N SER A 2 7.46 47.16 -18.81
CA SER A 2 6.94 46.14 -17.91
C SER A 2 8.00 45.05 -17.74
N HIS A 3 8.61 44.97 -16.56
CA HIS A 3 9.51 43.88 -16.21
C HIS A 3 8.66 42.68 -15.79
N GLN A 4 8.55 41.70 -16.69
CA GLN A 4 8.13 40.36 -16.35
C GLN A 4 9.27 39.65 -15.57
N LEU A 5 9.01 39.26 -14.32
CA LEU A 5 9.88 38.36 -13.55
C LEU A 5 9.76 36.94 -14.15
N PRO A 6 10.87 36.21 -14.30
CA PRO A 6 10.81 34.85 -14.80
C PRO A 6 10.21 33.94 -13.76
N LEU A 7 9.27 33.08 -14.20
CA LEU A 7 8.77 31.94 -13.44
C LEU A 7 9.97 31.07 -13.01
N GLN A 8 10.27 31.07 -11.73
CA GLN A 8 11.17 30.08 -11.14
C GLN A 8 10.45 28.72 -11.18
N LEU A 9 10.86 27.87 -12.09
CA LEU A 9 10.52 26.45 -12.08
C LEU A 9 11.06 25.86 -10.76
N ALA A 10 10.16 25.36 -9.92
CA ALA A 10 10.53 24.59 -8.72
C ALA A 10 11.44 23.42 -9.13
N PRO A 11 12.45 23.07 -8.33
CA PRO A 11 13.35 21.97 -8.67
C PRO A 11 12.55 20.68 -8.80
N ILE A 12 12.66 20.03 -9.96
CA ILE A 12 12.12 18.69 -10.20
C ILE A 12 12.91 17.74 -9.29
N VAL A 13 12.26 17.23 -8.26
CA VAL A 13 12.88 16.25 -7.35
C VAL A 13 12.96 14.91 -8.06
N PHE A 14 14.18 14.49 -8.38
CA PHE A 14 14.47 13.19 -8.94
C PHE A 14 14.93 12.25 -7.82
N ALA A 15 14.21 11.15 -7.58
CA ALA A 15 14.71 10.05 -6.77
C ALA A 15 15.31 8.97 -7.70
N ILE A 16 16.48 8.46 -7.35
CA ILE A 16 17.16 7.42 -8.13
C ILE A 16 16.73 6.07 -7.60
N VAL A 17 15.96 5.32 -8.38
CA VAL A 17 15.64 3.92 -8.09
C VAL A 17 16.76 3.03 -8.61
N ARG A 18 17.28 2.17 -7.74
CA ARG A 18 18.23 1.14 -8.14
C ARG A 18 17.48 -0.20 -8.22
N HIS A 19 17.20 -0.65 -9.43
CA HIS A 19 16.69 -2.01 -9.68
C HIS A 19 17.80 -2.89 -10.23
N ILE A 20 17.91 -4.11 -9.73
CA ILE A 20 18.77 -5.12 -10.33
C ILE A 20 17.91 -5.87 -11.36
N ASN A 21 18.10 -5.56 -12.64
CA ASN A 21 17.50 -6.31 -13.73
C ASN A 21 18.61 -7.12 -14.42
N GLN A 22 18.51 -8.45 -14.40
CA GLN A 22 19.51 -9.37 -14.98
C GLN A 22 20.98 -9.11 -14.55
N GLY A 23 21.18 -8.76 -13.25
CA GLY A 23 22.54 -8.48 -12.72
C GLY A 23 23.08 -7.08 -13.06
N VAL A 24 22.30 -6.23 -13.75
CA VAL A 24 22.66 -4.86 -14.06
C VAL A 24 21.91 -3.90 -13.15
N LEU A 25 22.64 -3.00 -12.49
CA LEU A 25 22.06 -1.94 -11.69
C LEU A 25 21.43 -0.88 -12.61
N VAL A 26 20.11 -0.89 -12.75
CA VAL A 26 19.40 0.13 -13.53
C VAL A 26 18.93 1.23 -12.56
N SER A 27 19.54 2.41 -12.66
CA SER A 27 19.05 3.59 -11.95
C SER A 27 17.90 4.22 -12.75
N LYS A 28 16.69 4.15 -12.20
CA LYS A 28 15.53 4.85 -12.77
C LYS A 28 15.33 6.16 -12.02
N VAL A 29 15.38 7.26 -12.73
CA VAL A 29 15.03 8.57 -12.17
C VAL A 29 13.51 8.61 -11.97
N LEU A 30 13.06 8.70 -10.72
CA LEU A 30 11.65 8.88 -10.40
C LEU A 30 11.25 10.33 -10.65
N ASN A 31 10.24 10.51 -11.48
CA ASN A 31 9.57 11.79 -11.64
C ASN A 31 8.27 11.76 -10.82
N ILE A 32 8.18 12.60 -9.79
CA ILE A 32 7.01 12.68 -8.90
C ILE A 32 5.72 12.96 -9.69
N GLU A 33 5.79 13.82 -10.70
CA GLU A 33 4.62 14.11 -11.53
C GLU A 33 4.15 12.86 -12.31
N SER A 34 5.06 12.05 -12.81
CA SER A 34 4.73 10.77 -13.43
C SER A 34 4.05 9.80 -12.44
N LEU A 35 4.48 9.78 -11.17
CA LEU A 35 3.83 8.97 -10.13
C LEU A 35 2.41 9.45 -9.81
N LYS A 36 2.19 10.77 -9.79
CA LYS A 36 0.85 11.36 -9.63
C LYS A 36 -0.07 10.96 -10.78
N GLN A 37 0.41 11.02 -12.03
CA GLN A 37 -0.36 10.57 -13.19
C GLN A 37 -0.65 9.07 -13.12
N GLN A 38 0.30 8.27 -12.68
CA GLN A 38 0.08 6.83 -12.44
C GLN A 38 -1.00 6.60 -11.37
N ALA A 39 -1.04 7.40 -10.31
CA ALA A 39 -2.07 7.31 -9.27
C ALA A 39 -3.48 7.57 -9.83
N ILE A 40 -3.62 8.52 -10.76
CA ILE A 40 -4.89 8.75 -11.47
C ILE A 40 -5.29 7.50 -12.25
N VAL A 41 -4.38 6.93 -13.03
CA VAL A 41 -4.64 5.70 -13.81
C VAL A 41 -5.08 4.56 -12.89
N PHE A 42 -4.40 4.35 -11.75
CA PHE A 42 -4.75 3.30 -10.80
C PHE A 42 -6.15 3.49 -10.22
N ARG A 43 -6.53 4.71 -9.85
CA ARG A 43 -7.88 5.01 -9.36
C ARG A 43 -8.94 4.73 -10.40
N ARG A 44 -8.71 5.10 -11.67
CA ARG A 44 -9.62 4.79 -12.78
C ARG A 44 -9.78 3.28 -12.95
N ASP A 45 -8.67 2.53 -13.01
CA ASP A 45 -8.69 1.06 -13.12
C ASP A 45 -9.44 0.38 -11.97
N ILE A 46 -9.25 0.86 -10.73
CA ILE A 46 -9.96 0.36 -9.55
C ILE A 46 -11.47 0.55 -9.70
N LEU A 47 -11.90 1.76 -10.09
CA LEU A 47 -13.32 2.08 -10.19
C LEU A 47 -14.02 1.35 -11.33
N GLU A 48 -13.37 1.24 -12.49
CA GLU A 48 -13.87 0.48 -13.65
C GLU A 48 -13.99 -1.02 -13.32
N MET A 49 -12.97 -1.59 -12.68
CA MET A 49 -13.00 -2.99 -12.24
C MET A 49 -14.15 -3.25 -11.26
N LEU A 50 -14.38 -2.34 -10.31
CA LEU A 50 -15.43 -2.46 -9.30
C LEU A 50 -16.83 -2.30 -9.87
N GLU A 51 -17.02 -1.38 -10.83
CA GLU A 51 -18.31 -1.23 -11.53
C GLU A 51 -18.66 -2.50 -12.30
N ILE A 52 -17.72 -3.05 -13.08
CA ILE A 52 -17.90 -4.31 -13.82
C ILE A 52 -18.27 -5.47 -12.89
N ALA A 53 -17.66 -5.53 -11.71
CA ALA A 53 -17.93 -6.57 -10.72
C ALA A 53 -19.24 -6.36 -9.95
N GLY A 54 -19.77 -5.14 -9.87
CA GLY A 54 -20.93 -4.75 -9.07
C GLY A 54 -20.72 -4.90 -7.56
N SER A 55 -19.48 -5.13 -7.10
CA SER A 55 -19.15 -5.34 -5.68
C SER A 55 -17.67 -5.14 -5.42
N GLY A 56 -17.30 -4.81 -4.17
CA GLY A 56 -15.93 -4.69 -3.70
C GLY A 56 -15.70 -3.44 -2.84
N HIS A 57 -14.44 -3.14 -2.52
CA HIS A 57 -14.06 -2.18 -1.49
C HIS A 57 -13.31 -0.98 -2.11
N PRO A 58 -14.00 0.07 -2.60
CA PRO A 58 -13.35 1.23 -3.20
C PRO A 58 -12.61 2.09 -2.18
N GLY A 59 -13.21 2.41 -1.03
CA GLY A 59 -12.70 3.42 -0.11
C GLY A 59 -11.27 3.17 0.36
N GLY A 60 -10.99 1.99 0.91
CA GLY A 60 -9.65 1.60 1.36
C GLY A 60 -8.68 1.26 0.21
N SER A 61 -9.21 0.94 -0.99
CA SER A 61 -8.37 0.76 -2.18
C SER A 61 -7.88 2.10 -2.71
N LEU A 62 -8.74 3.12 -2.74
CA LEU A 62 -8.40 4.47 -3.22
C LEU A 62 -7.44 5.20 -2.27
N SER A 63 -7.52 4.97 -0.94
CA SER A 63 -6.59 5.56 0.03
C SER A 63 -5.16 5.04 -0.11
N ALA A 64 -5.01 3.75 -0.46
CA ALA A 64 -3.71 3.08 -0.49
C ALA A 64 -2.96 3.20 -1.83
N VAL A 65 -3.48 3.95 -2.80
CA VAL A 65 -2.91 4.00 -4.18
C VAL A 65 -1.46 4.48 -4.16
N GLU A 66 -1.17 5.63 -3.54
CA GLU A 66 0.18 6.18 -3.49
C GLU A 66 1.14 5.26 -2.73
N ILE A 67 0.68 4.67 -1.62
CA ILE A 67 1.46 3.70 -0.84
C ILE A 67 1.86 2.52 -1.72
N MET A 68 0.91 1.95 -2.46
CA MET A 68 1.16 0.78 -3.32
C MET A 68 2.07 1.11 -4.51
N ILE A 69 1.90 2.28 -5.13
CA ILE A 69 2.78 2.73 -6.21
C ILE A 69 4.20 2.95 -5.69
N ALA A 70 4.38 3.63 -4.55
CA ALA A 70 5.70 3.87 -3.97
C ALA A 70 6.35 2.57 -3.49
N LEU A 71 5.57 1.65 -2.92
CA LEU A 71 6.06 0.36 -2.45
C LEU A 71 6.60 -0.50 -3.62
N TYR A 72 5.81 -0.71 -4.67
CA TYR A 72 6.22 -1.52 -5.82
C TYR A 72 7.12 -0.77 -6.80
N GLY A 73 6.95 0.53 -6.97
CA GLY A 73 7.74 1.34 -7.91
C GLY A 73 9.10 1.76 -7.38
N TYR A 74 9.28 1.77 -6.05
CA TYR A 74 10.49 2.31 -5.43
C TYR A 74 11.07 1.44 -4.31
N ALA A 75 10.27 1.08 -3.31
CA ALA A 75 10.79 0.54 -2.06
C ALA A 75 11.18 -0.93 -2.15
N ALA A 76 10.31 -1.74 -2.74
CA ALA A 76 10.44 -3.20 -2.76
C ALA A 76 11.28 -3.70 -3.95
N ASN A 77 12.10 -4.67 -3.66
CA ASN A 77 12.86 -5.40 -4.65
C ASN A 77 12.04 -6.60 -5.14
N HIS A 78 11.57 -6.56 -6.38
CA HIS A 78 10.71 -7.60 -6.95
C HIS A 78 10.92 -7.76 -8.46
N ASP A 79 10.54 -8.92 -9.01
CA ASP A 79 10.56 -9.19 -10.44
C ASP A 79 9.21 -9.79 -10.88
N PRO A 80 8.37 -9.06 -11.62
CA PRO A 80 7.08 -9.55 -12.09
C PRO A 80 7.19 -10.73 -13.07
N LYS A 81 8.33 -10.88 -13.76
CA LYS A 81 8.60 -12.03 -14.65
C LYS A 81 9.04 -13.28 -13.89
N ASN A 82 9.55 -13.09 -12.67
CA ASN A 82 9.91 -14.17 -11.75
C ASN A 82 9.29 -13.94 -10.36
N PRO A 83 7.96 -14.04 -10.21
CA PRO A 83 7.26 -13.73 -8.95
C PRO A 83 7.62 -14.69 -7.81
N LYS A 84 8.37 -15.76 -8.08
CA LYS A 84 8.89 -16.71 -7.08
C LYS A 84 10.37 -16.52 -6.78
N TRP A 85 11.01 -15.46 -7.30
CA TRP A 85 12.41 -15.17 -7.01
C TRP A 85 12.66 -15.15 -5.48
N GLU A 86 13.62 -15.95 -5.03
CA GLU A 86 13.85 -16.16 -3.59
C GLU A 86 14.35 -14.93 -2.86
N GLU A 87 15.14 -14.07 -3.53
CA GLU A 87 15.72 -12.87 -2.90
C GLU A 87 14.83 -11.63 -3.02
N ARG A 88 13.62 -11.76 -3.60
CA ARG A 88 12.68 -10.64 -3.64
C ARG A 88 12.23 -10.24 -2.25
N ASP A 89 11.86 -9.01 -2.06
CA ASP A 89 11.14 -8.57 -0.86
C ASP A 89 9.76 -9.23 -0.77
N ARG A 90 9.21 -9.30 0.43
CA ARG A 90 7.89 -9.89 0.69
C ARG A 90 6.92 -8.79 1.06
N ILE A 91 5.76 -8.80 0.41
CA ILE A 91 4.73 -7.77 0.63
C ILE A 91 3.45 -8.47 1.10
N ILE A 92 3.14 -8.28 2.38
CA ILE A 92 1.93 -8.81 3.02
C ILE A 92 0.86 -7.73 3.02
N ILE A 93 -0.26 -8.01 2.39
CA ILE A 93 -1.44 -7.13 2.43
C ILE A 93 -2.36 -7.63 3.51
N SER A 94 -2.23 -7.12 4.73
CA SER A 94 -2.97 -7.60 5.89
C SER A 94 -4.47 -7.30 5.78
N LYS A 95 -4.85 -6.09 5.37
CA LYS A 95 -6.21 -5.71 5.03
C LYS A 95 -6.63 -6.27 3.65
N GLY A 96 -6.83 -7.57 3.57
CA GLY A 96 -7.03 -8.30 2.31
C GLY A 96 -8.19 -7.85 1.44
N HIS A 97 -9.17 -7.14 2.01
CA HIS A 97 -10.32 -6.57 1.30
C HIS A 97 -9.93 -5.44 0.31
N VAL A 98 -8.74 -4.82 0.47
CA VAL A 98 -8.24 -3.86 -0.55
C VAL A 98 -7.64 -4.57 -1.77
N SER A 99 -8.05 -5.79 -2.03
CA SER A 99 -7.67 -6.55 -3.22
C SER A 99 -7.79 -5.76 -4.54
N PRO A 100 -8.73 -4.80 -4.73
CA PRO A 100 -8.77 -3.97 -5.93
C PRO A 100 -7.47 -3.21 -6.21
N VAL A 101 -6.94 -2.46 -5.24
CA VAL A 101 -5.67 -1.73 -5.45
C VAL A 101 -4.50 -2.69 -5.63
N VAL A 102 -4.51 -3.83 -4.94
CA VAL A 102 -3.46 -4.85 -5.08
C VAL A 102 -3.42 -5.40 -6.50
N TYR A 103 -4.56 -5.79 -7.04
CA TYR A 103 -4.63 -6.36 -8.39
C TYR A 103 -4.32 -5.33 -9.48
N VAL A 104 -4.79 -4.10 -9.32
CA VAL A 104 -4.43 -3.00 -10.21
C VAL A 104 -2.92 -2.74 -10.16
N THR A 105 -2.31 -2.75 -8.97
CA THR A 105 -0.86 -2.62 -8.82
C THR A 105 -0.13 -3.74 -9.54
N LEU A 106 -0.45 -4.99 -9.23
CA LEU A 106 0.21 -6.16 -9.82
C LEU A 106 0.07 -6.19 -11.36
N ALA A 107 -1.11 -5.87 -11.88
CA ALA A 107 -1.34 -5.80 -13.34
C ALA A 107 -0.50 -4.68 -13.99
N ASN A 108 -0.49 -3.47 -13.41
CA ASN A 108 0.27 -2.34 -13.96
C ASN A 108 1.80 -2.52 -13.83
N PHE A 109 2.27 -3.31 -12.85
CA PHE A 109 3.67 -3.71 -12.74
C PHE A 109 4.03 -4.97 -13.56
N GLY A 110 3.07 -5.59 -14.27
CA GLY A 110 3.33 -6.65 -15.25
C GLY A 110 3.33 -8.07 -14.71
N TYR A 111 2.73 -8.33 -13.54
CA TYR A 111 2.57 -9.68 -13.00
C TYR A 111 1.54 -10.52 -13.76
N PHE A 112 0.57 -9.87 -14.40
CA PHE A 112 -0.44 -10.48 -15.27
C PHE A 112 -1.07 -9.42 -16.20
N PRO A 113 -1.75 -9.85 -17.28
CA PRO A 113 -2.37 -8.92 -18.24
C PRO A 113 -3.45 -8.06 -17.59
N LYS A 114 -3.45 -6.75 -17.90
CA LYS A 114 -4.40 -5.77 -17.34
C LYS A 114 -5.86 -6.10 -17.64
N GLU A 115 -6.12 -6.73 -18.78
CA GLU A 115 -7.45 -7.18 -19.21
C GLU A 115 -8.09 -8.13 -18.21
N GLU A 116 -7.29 -8.87 -17.44
CA GLU A 116 -7.79 -9.81 -16.43
C GLU A 116 -8.50 -9.10 -15.26
N LEU A 117 -8.25 -7.82 -15.02
CA LEU A 117 -8.97 -7.02 -14.03
C LEU A 117 -10.49 -7.10 -14.21
N LYS A 118 -10.97 -7.24 -15.46
CA LYS A 118 -12.40 -7.40 -15.79
C LYS A 118 -13.00 -8.70 -15.26
N THR A 119 -12.19 -9.64 -14.77
CA THR A 119 -12.65 -10.91 -14.19
C THR A 119 -12.81 -10.86 -12.67
N PHE A 120 -12.53 -9.72 -12.04
CA PHE A 120 -12.63 -9.55 -10.59
C PHE A 120 -13.97 -10.05 -10.03
N ARG A 121 -13.90 -10.90 -8.99
CA ARG A 121 -15.05 -11.56 -8.34
C ARG A 121 -15.96 -12.42 -9.25
N LYS A 122 -15.56 -12.69 -10.49
CA LYS A 122 -16.32 -13.63 -11.33
C LYS A 122 -16.06 -15.06 -10.86
N PHE A 123 -17.08 -15.91 -11.00
CA PHE A 123 -16.95 -17.34 -10.67
C PHE A 123 -15.81 -17.98 -11.46
N GLY A 124 -14.97 -18.75 -10.79
CA GLY A 124 -13.81 -19.41 -11.39
C GLY A 124 -12.60 -18.53 -11.67
N ALA A 125 -12.71 -17.18 -11.57
CA ALA A 125 -11.58 -16.29 -11.75
C ALA A 125 -10.63 -16.35 -10.54
N ARG A 126 -9.34 -16.05 -10.76
CA ARG A 126 -8.35 -15.98 -9.67
C ARG A 126 -8.38 -14.67 -8.88
N LEU A 127 -8.89 -13.59 -9.48
CA LEU A 127 -9.00 -12.28 -8.84
C LEU A 127 -10.22 -12.23 -7.93
N GLN A 128 -10.06 -12.69 -6.69
CA GLN A 128 -11.12 -12.79 -5.70
C GLN A 128 -11.30 -11.50 -4.88
N GLY A 129 -12.40 -11.38 -4.13
CA GLY A 129 -12.72 -10.20 -3.32
C GLY A 129 -11.74 -9.89 -2.19
N HIS A 130 -10.92 -10.86 -1.80
CA HIS A 130 -9.76 -10.72 -0.90
C HIS A 130 -8.53 -11.26 -1.62
N VAL A 131 -7.35 -10.78 -1.22
CA VAL A 131 -6.10 -11.22 -1.84
C VAL A 131 -5.88 -12.73 -1.65
N HIS A 132 -5.43 -13.39 -2.73
CA HIS A 132 -5.29 -14.84 -2.76
C HIS A 132 -3.99 -15.25 -3.48
N THR A 133 -3.27 -16.23 -2.95
CA THR A 133 -1.96 -16.73 -3.44
C THR A 133 -1.99 -17.37 -4.82
N LYS A 134 -3.18 -17.60 -5.41
CA LYS A 134 -3.31 -17.95 -6.84
C LYS A 134 -2.91 -16.81 -7.78
N VAL A 135 -2.88 -15.56 -7.27
CA VAL A 135 -2.46 -14.39 -8.03
C VAL A 135 -0.94 -14.23 -7.87
N PRO A 136 -0.17 -14.20 -8.97
CA PRO A 136 1.27 -13.96 -8.90
C PRO A 136 1.59 -12.66 -8.17
N GLY A 137 2.56 -12.67 -7.26
CA GLY A 137 2.93 -11.52 -6.45
C GLY A 137 2.14 -11.38 -5.14
N VAL A 138 1.14 -12.22 -4.87
CA VAL A 138 0.46 -12.29 -3.57
C VAL A 138 1.16 -13.35 -2.70
N GLU A 139 1.66 -12.94 -1.54
CA GLU A 139 2.45 -13.80 -0.65
C GLU A 139 1.59 -14.65 0.27
N PHE A 140 0.43 -14.14 0.69
CA PHE A 140 -0.42 -14.80 1.68
C PHE A 140 -1.91 -14.47 1.47
N ASN A 141 -2.78 -15.43 1.79
CA ASN A 141 -4.23 -15.22 1.78
C ASN A 141 -4.63 -14.44 3.03
N THR A 142 -5.25 -13.29 2.87
CA THR A 142 -5.73 -12.47 3.97
C THR A 142 -7.19 -12.09 3.79
N GLY A 143 -7.81 -11.67 4.89
CA GLY A 143 -9.23 -11.33 4.95
C GLY A 143 -9.71 -11.24 6.39
N SER A 144 -9.29 -12.19 7.23
CA SER A 144 -9.39 -12.04 8.69
C SER A 144 -8.34 -11.02 9.13
N LEU A 145 -8.80 -9.89 9.68
CA LEU A 145 -7.94 -8.76 10.01
C LEU A 145 -6.99 -9.06 11.18
N GLY A 146 -5.89 -8.33 11.27
CA GLY A 146 -4.91 -8.40 12.36
C GLY A 146 -3.86 -9.50 12.24
N HIS A 147 -3.92 -10.39 11.24
CA HIS A 147 -3.00 -11.52 11.13
C HIS A 147 -1.73 -11.23 10.32
N GLY A 148 -1.76 -10.24 9.41
CA GLY A 148 -0.68 -9.99 8.46
C GLY A 148 0.65 -9.67 9.12
N LEU A 149 0.67 -8.91 10.22
CA LEU A 149 1.91 -8.56 10.90
C LEU A 149 2.58 -9.79 11.54
N SER A 150 1.81 -10.72 12.08
CA SER A 150 2.34 -11.99 12.62
C SER A 150 3.01 -12.82 11.51
N PHE A 151 2.38 -12.91 10.32
CA PHE A 151 2.98 -13.56 9.16
C PHE A 151 4.25 -12.85 8.69
N ALA A 152 4.22 -11.52 8.61
CA ALA A 152 5.39 -10.72 8.24
C ALA A 152 6.57 -10.97 9.17
N ASN A 153 6.33 -11.03 10.49
CA ASN A 153 7.34 -11.38 11.49
C ASN A 153 7.92 -12.77 11.27
N GLY A 154 7.07 -13.77 11.02
CA GLY A 154 7.51 -15.14 10.75
C GLY A 154 8.37 -15.25 9.51
N ILE A 155 7.99 -14.56 8.42
CA ILE A 155 8.77 -14.48 7.17
C ILE A 155 10.11 -13.79 7.40
N ALA A 156 10.13 -12.66 8.11
CA ALA A 156 11.33 -11.89 8.39
C ALA A 156 12.32 -12.66 9.30
N LEU A 157 11.82 -13.37 10.31
CA LEU A 157 12.63 -14.27 11.13
C LEU A 157 13.19 -15.45 10.32
N GLY A 158 12.35 -16.07 9.48
CA GLY A 158 12.78 -17.14 8.57
C GLY A 158 13.86 -16.68 7.60
N ALA A 159 13.79 -15.45 7.10
CA ALA A 159 14.83 -14.85 6.28
C ALA A 159 16.17 -14.77 7.04
N ARG A 160 16.15 -14.24 8.26
CA ARG A 160 17.36 -14.13 9.12
C ARG A 160 17.98 -15.50 9.40
N MET A 161 17.15 -16.50 9.74
CA MET A 161 17.63 -17.88 10.00
C MET A 161 18.29 -18.52 8.77
N ARG A 162 17.89 -18.11 7.57
CA ARG A 162 18.43 -18.57 6.29
C ARG A 162 19.52 -17.65 5.72
N ALA A 163 19.98 -16.65 6.49
CA ALA A 163 20.94 -15.62 6.06
C ALA A 163 20.51 -14.89 4.77
N LYS A 164 19.20 -14.68 4.59
CA LYS A 164 18.64 -13.88 3.50
C LYS A 164 18.48 -12.41 3.92
N SER A 165 18.69 -11.49 2.98
CA SER A 165 18.71 -10.05 3.22
C SER A 165 17.43 -9.31 2.81
N PHE A 166 16.43 -10.01 2.26
CA PHE A 166 15.19 -9.36 1.83
C PHE A 166 14.41 -8.74 2.98
N LYS A 167 13.71 -7.68 2.67
CA LYS A 167 12.78 -6.99 3.58
C LYS A 167 11.37 -7.60 3.49
N THR A 168 10.61 -7.45 4.57
CA THR A 168 9.20 -7.83 4.59
C THR A 168 8.37 -6.59 4.93
N PHE A 169 7.47 -6.21 4.02
CA PHE A 169 6.53 -5.09 4.19
C PHE A 169 5.16 -5.65 4.56
N CYS A 170 4.45 -4.99 5.48
CA CYS A 170 3.10 -5.37 5.89
C CYS A 170 2.17 -4.16 5.84
N LEU A 171 1.24 -4.12 4.87
CA LEU A 171 0.23 -3.08 4.75
C LEU A 171 -0.99 -3.44 5.58
N MET A 172 -1.29 -2.61 6.58
CA MET A 172 -2.45 -2.70 7.48
C MET A 172 -3.36 -1.48 7.34
N GLY A 173 -4.58 -1.57 7.83
CA GLY A 173 -5.49 -0.43 7.99
C GLY A 173 -5.55 0.05 9.44
N ASP A 174 -5.96 1.31 9.65
CA ASP A 174 -6.18 1.87 10.98
C ASP A 174 -7.26 1.14 11.78
N GLY A 175 -8.41 0.83 11.17
CA GLY A 175 -9.43 0.00 11.83
C GLY A 175 -8.93 -1.43 12.12
N GLU A 176 -8.05 -1.97 11.28
CA GLU A 176 -7.46 -3.30 11.48
C GLU A 176 -6.57 -3.37 12.71
N ILE A 177 -5.78 -2.34 12.99
CA ILE A 177 -4.87 -2.35 14.14
C ILE A 177 -5.59 -2.21 15.50
N GLN A 178 -6.91 -2.17 15.52
CA GLN A 178 -7.72 -2.35 16.74
C GLN A 178 -7.72 -3.81 17.20
N GLU A 179 -7.32 -4.76 16.35
CA GLU A 179 -7.18 -6.17 16.69
C GLU A 179 -5.99 -6.40 17.65
N GLY A 180 -6.23 -7.18 18.72
CA GLY A 180 -5.19 -7.46 19.73
C GLY A 180 -3.96 -8.16 19.19
N SER A 181 -4.14 -9.06 18.20
CA SER A 181 -3.07 -9.80 17.54
C SER A 181 -2.02 -8.92 16.86
N VAL A 182 -2.38 -7.70 16.42
CA VAL A 182 -1.42 -6.73 15.88
C VAL A 182 -0.43 -6.29 16.96
N TRP A 183 -0.91 -6.01 18.17
CA TRP A 183 -0.07 -5.57 19.29
C TRP A 183 0.78 -6.71 19.85
N GLU A 184 0.27 -7.95 19.87
CA GLU A 184 1.06 -9.15 20.19
C GLU A 184 2.21 -9.33 19.18
N ALA A 185 1.91 -9.14 17.88
CA ALA A 185 2.94 -9.18 16.84
C ALA A 185 3.94 -8.02 16.97
N ALA A 186 3.47 -6.83 17.36
CA ALA A 186 4.33 -5.67 17.60
C ALA A 186 5.34 -5.92 18.73
N MET A 187 4.89 -6.48 19.86
CA MET A 187 5.78 -6.90 20.96
C MET A 187 6.80 -7.95 20.51
N THR A 188 6.35 -8.94 19.75
CA THR A 188 7.21 -10.00 19.22
C THR A 188 8.30 -9.45 18.30
N ALA A 189 7.93 -8.56 17.37
CA ALA A 189 8.91 -7.96 16.45
C ALA A 189 9.99 -7.15 17.19
N ALA A 190 9.60 -6.36 18.17
CA ALA A 190 10.53 -5.56 18.97
C ALA A 190 11.43 -6.44 19.85
N HIS A 191 10.87 -7.46 20.54
CA HIS A 191 11.61 -8.39 21.37
C HIS A 191 12.73 -9.10 20.58
N HIS A 192 12.39 -9.59 19.38
CA HIS A 192 13.35 -10.28 18.52
C HIS A 192 14.17 -9.34 17.64
N LYS A 193 14.03 -8.01 17.80
CA LYS A 193 14.76 -6.98 17.03
C LYS A 193 14.67 -7.26 15.52
N ILE A 194 13.45 -7.47 15.02
CA ILE A 194 13.21 -7.82 13.60
C ILE A 194 13.33 -6.55 12.75
N ASP A 195 14.55 -6.18 12.35
CA ASP A 195 14.86 -4.96 11.60
C ASP A 195 14.66 -5.08 10.09
N ASN A 196 14.34 -6.27 9.62
CA ASN A 196 13.94 -6.52 8.23
C ASN A 196 12.42 -6.55 8.04
N VAL A 197 11.62 -6.11 9.03
CA VAL A 197 10.18 -5.88 8.88
C VAL A 197 9.88 -4.38 8.88
N CYS A 198 9.01 -3.97 7.96
CA CYS A 198 8.42 -2.63 7.89
C CYS A 198 6.89 -2.76 7.85
N ALA A 199 6.22 -2.35 8.90
CA ALA A 199 4.78 -2.18 8.92
C ALA A 199 4.38 -0.85 8.27
N ILE A 200 3.27 -0.82 7.54
CA ILE A 200 2.70 0.38 6.95
C ILE A 200 1.24 0.42 7.39
N VAL A 201 0.84 1.47 8.09
CA VAL A 201 -0.54 1.67 8.51
C VAL A 201 -1.17 2.72 7.63
N ASP A 202 -2.13 2.32 6.77
CA ASP A 202 -2.98 3.24 6.02
C ASP A 202 -4.02 3.83 6.97
N CYS A 203 -3.67 4.98 7.57
CA CYS A 203 -4.51 5.74 8.49
C CYS A 203 -5.50 6.60 7.69
N ASN A 204 -6.50 5.97 7.10
CA ASN A 204 -7.49 6.65 6.27
C ASN A 204 -8.68 7.22 7.05
N GLN A 205 -8.65 7.11 8.38
CA GLN A 205 -9.56 7.69 9.37
C GLN A 205 -10.94 7.04 9.45
N VAL A 206 -11.33 6.17 8.52
CA VAL A 206 -12.70 5.65 8.43
C VAL A 206 -12.69 4.12 8.27
N GLN A 207 -13.28 3.43 9.23
CA GLN A 207 -13.57 2.00 9.14
C GLN A 207 -14.99 1.75 8.59
N GLU A 208 -15.49 0.52 8.65
CA GLU A 208 -16.78 0.13 8.05
C GLU A 208 -17.95 0.95 8.59
N ASN A 209 -18.03 1.15 9.90
CA ASN A 209 -19.19 1.73 10.57
C ASN A 209 -19.06 3.24 10.89
N GLY A 210 -17.93 3.88 10.55
CA GLY A 210 -17.72 5.30 10.84
C GLY A 210 -16.26 5.68 11.01
N PHE A 211 -16.04 6.85 11.57
CA PHE A 211 -14.68 7.31 11.86
C PHE A 211 -14.02 6.45 12.94
N THR A 212 -12.76 6.08 12.71
CA THR A 212 -11.96 5.27 13.64
C THR A 212 -11.92 5.90 15.03
N LYS A 213 -11.80 7.23 15.11
CA LYS A 213 -11.81 7.97 16.37
C LYS A 213 -13.10 7.85 17.17
N ASP A 214 -14.25 7.67 16.48
CA ASP A 214 -15.57 7.61 17.11
C ASP A 214 -15.96 6.17 17.46
N ILE A 215 -15.45 5.19 16.70
CA ILE A 215 -15.74 3.76 16.93
C ILE A 215 -14.83 3.19 18.02
N LYS A 216 -13.50 3.33 17.83
CA LYS A 216 -12.49 2.91 18.80
C LYS A 216 -11.21 3.70 18.57
N ASN A 217 -11.01 4.74 19.37
CA ASN A 217 -9.89 5.67 19.20
C ASN A 217 -8.53 4.96 19.33
N LEU A 218 -7.65 5.24 18.39
CA LEU A 218 -6.29 4.71 18.34
C LEU A 218 -5.26 5.64 18.97
N GLU A 219 -5.60 6.92 19.14
CA GLU A 219 -4.64 7.92 19.62
C GLU A 219 -4.26 7.74 21.11
N PRO A 220 -3.02 8.07 21.47
CA PRO A 220 -1.90 8.49 20.62
C PRO A 220 -1.23 7.30 19.91
N LEU A 221 -1.45 7.13 18.61
CA LEU A 221 -1.04 5.94 17.87
C LEU A 221 0.49 5.79 17.78
N ALA A 222 1.18 6.85 17.41
CA ALA A 222 2.63 6.83 17.28
C ALA A 222 3.34 6.49 18.61
N ASP A 223 2.85 7.01 19.72
CA ASP A 223 3.43 6.73 21.03
C ASP A 223 3.23 5.28 21.46
N LYS A 224 2.11 4.66 21.08
CA LYS A 224 1.89 3.23 21.32
C LYS A 224 2.96 2.40 20.60
N TRP A 225 3.22 2.66 19.33
CA TRP A 225 4.27 1.97 18.58
C TRP A 225 5.67 2.25 19.15
N ARG A 226 5.97 3.50 19.53
CA ARG A 226 7.23 3.86 20.20
C ARG A 226 7.41 3.10 21.52
N SER A 227 6.35 2.97 22.32
CA SER A 227 6.36 2.25 23.60
C SER A 227 6.65 0.75 23.42
N PHE A 228 6.28 0.17 22.29
CA PHE A 228 6.66 -1.20 21.91
C PHE A 228 8.10 -1.31 21.37
N GLY A 229 8.86 -0.22 21.28
CA GLY A 229 10.26 -0.24 20.83
C GLY A 229 10.45 -0.17 19.31
N TRP A 230 9.44 0.25 18.56
CA TRP A 230 9.49 0.41 17.11
C TRP A 230 10.14 1.74 16.71
N HIS A 231 10.80 1.76 15.56
CA HIS A 231 11.09 2.99 14.83
C HIS A 231 9.82 3.48 14.13
N VAL A 232 9.41 4.72 14.40
CA VAL A 232 8.09 5.23 13.99
C VAL A 232 8.26 6.47 13.12
N LEU A 233 7.67 6.43 11.95
CA LEU A 233 7.56 7.56 11.02
C LEU A 233 6.08 7.89 10.82
N GLU A 234 5.74 9.18 10.93
CA GLU A 234 4.41 9.72 10.64
C GLU A 234 4.51 10.61 9.42
N ILE A 235 3.73 10.31 8.38
CA ILE A 235 3.80 10.99 7.10
C ILE A 235 2.42 11.26 6.51
N ASP A 236 2.33 12.17 5.54
CA ASP A 236 1.23 12.20 4.59
C ASP A 236 1.42 11.03 3.60
N GLY A 237 0.56 10.01 3.72
CA GLY A 237 0.59 8.80 2.90
C GLY A 237 0.09 9.03 1.47
N ASN A 238 -0.39 10.23 1.14
CA ASN A 238 -0.74 10.63 -0.21
C ASN A 238 0.31 11.54 -0.87
N ASP A 239 1.46 11.74 -0.20
CA ASP A 239 2.60 12.50 -0.71
C ASP A 239 3.73 11.53 -1.09
N PHE A 240 4.05 11.46 -2.38
CA PHE A 240 5.10 10.57 -2.89
C PHE A 240 6.49 10.91 -2.36
N GLU A 241 6.82 12.18 -2.13
CA GLU A 241 8.13 12.56 -1.60
C GLU A 241 8.30 12.07 -0.17
N GLN A 242 7.26 12.22 0.67
CA GLN A 242 7.27 11.73 2.04
C GLN A 242 7.33 10.20 2.09
N LEU A 243 6.58 9.50 1.23
CA LEU A 243 6.63 8.04 1.11
C LEU A 243 8.04 7.55 0.73
N ILE A 244 8.68 8.16 -0.27
CA ILE A 244 10.02 7.81 -0.73
C ILE A 244 11.04 8.01 0.39
N ARG A 245 11.01 9.18 1.06
CA ARG A 245 11.90 9.47 2.19
C ARG A 245 11.71 8.49 3.36
N ALA A 246 10.45 8.14 3.67
CA ALA A 246 10.15 7.17 4.72
C ALA A 246 10.68 5.78 4.37
N PHE A 247 10.54 5.32 3.13
CA PHE A 247 11.10 4.05 2.69
C PHE A 247 12.63 4.04 2.71
N ASP A 248 13.30 5.15 2.42
CA ASP A 248 14.76 5.24 2.54
C ASP A 248 15.22 5.25 4.00
N ASP A 249 14.49 5.95 4.87
CA ASP A 249 14.77 5.97 6.30
C ASP A 249 14.70 4.55 6.89
N VAL A 250 13.61 3.81 6.67
CA VAL A 250 13.44 2.45 7.21
C VAL A 250 14.45 1.45 6.65
N LYS A 251 15.07 1.69 5.48
CA LYS A 251 16.16 0.83 4.98
C LYS A 251 17.42 0.93 5.83
N SER A 252 17.64 2.07 6.48
CA SER A 252 18.83 2.34 7.31
C SER A 252 18.70 1.84 8.75
N VAL A 253 17.49 1.56 9.22
CA VAL A 253 17.22 1.15 10.60
C VAL A 253 17.78 -0.24 10.88
N GLN A 254 18.47 -0.38 12.01
CA GLN A 254 19.04 -1.63 12.49
C GLN A 254 18.60 -1.95 13.92
N GLY A 255 18.45 -3.22 14.21
CA GLY A 255 18.20 -3.74 15.55
C GLY A 255 16.80 -3.45 16.12
N LYS A 256 15.88 -2.90 15.34
CA LYS A 256 14.47 -2.71 15.72
C LYS A 256 13.55 -2.66 14.48
N PRO A 257 12.29 -3.10 14.60
CA PRO A 257 11.31 -3.01 13.53
C PRO A 257 10.92 -1.56 13.25
N SER A 258 10.40 -1.31 12.03
CA SER A 258 9.93 0.01 11.61
C SER A 258 8.45 0.01 11.28
N VAL A 259 7.76 1.11 11.60
CA VAL A 259 6.37 1.37 11.19
C VAL A 259 6.27 2.75 10.56
N ILE A 260 5.59 2.80 9.41
CA ILE A 260 5.19 4.03 8.73
C ILE A 260 3.69 4.22 8.99
N ILE A 261 3.32 5.24 9.75
CA ILE A 261 1.94 5.69 9.94
C ILE A 261 1.66 6.67 8.81
N ALA A 262 1.00 6.17 7.77
CA ALA A 262 0.70 6.91 6.57
C ALA A 262 -0.72 7.52 6.68
N ASN A 263 -0.81 8.80 7.01
CA ASN A 263 -2.07 9.52 7.04
C ASN A 263 -2.59 9.69 5.61
N THR A 264 -3.75 9.12 5.32
CA THR A 264 -4.35 9.12 3.99
C THR A 264 -5.80 9.57 4.03
N LEU A 265 -6.42 9.64 2.87
CA LEU A 265 -7.82 10.02 2.75
C LEU A 265 -8.62 8.83 2.17
N LYS A 266 -9.53 8.24 2.97
CA LYS A 266 -10.41 7.18 2.48
C LYS A 266 -11.23 7.66 1.29
N GLY A 267 -11.22 6.91 0.18
CA GLY A 267 -11.96 7.29 -1.03
C GLY A 267 -11.30 8.40 -1.87
N LYS A 268 -10.01 8.69 -1.64
CA LYS A 268 -9.25 9.80 -2.25
C LYS A 268 -9.45 9.91 -3.75
N GLY A 269 -9.70 11.15 -4.20
CA GLY A 269 -9.85 11.54 -5.60
C GLY A 269 -11.27 11.44 -6.12
N VAL A 270 -12.24 11.00 -5.30
CA VAL A 270 -13.66 10.93 -5.66
C VAL A 270 -14.49 11.61 -4.57
N SER A 271 -14.97 12.82 -4.85
CA SER A 271 -15.57 13.73 -3.85
C SER A 271 -16.71 13.10 -3.04
N PHE A 272 -17.55 12.31 -3.69
CA PHE A 272 -18.68 11.66 -3.02
C PHE A 272 -18.31 10.37 -2.26
N MET A 273 -17.04 9.90 -2.39
CA MET A 273 -16.51 8.74 -1.64
C MET A 273 -15.63 9.15 -0.46
N GLU A 274 -15.01 10.34 -0.54
CA GLU A 274 -14.05 10.80 0.47
C GLU A 274 -14.67 10.88 1.87
N LEU A 275 -14.00 10.23 2.83
CA LEU A 275 -14.40 10.13 4.25
C LEU A 275 -15.82 9.58 4.48
N LYS A 276 -16.36 8.79 3.55
CA LYS A 276 -17.67 8.18 3.67
C LYS A 276 -17.57 6.68 3.96
N SER A 277 -18.05 6.24 5.13
CA SER A 277 -18.12 4.84 5.50
C SER A 277 -18.99 4.00 4.55
N ALA A 278 -20.03 4.60 3.97
CA ALA A 278 -20.90 3.95 2.98
C ALA A 278 -20.14 3.40 1.76
N TRP A 279 -18.92 3.91 1.48
CA TRP A 279 -18.07 3.44 0.39
C TRP A 279 -16.98 2.46 0.87
N HIS A 280 -17.13 1.90 2.06
CA HIS A 280 -16.22 0.85 2.53
C HIS A 280 -16.32 -0.40 1.63
N GLY A 281 -17.52 -0.95 1.46
CA GLY A 281 -17.76 -2.20 0.73
C GLY A 281 -18.78 -2.11 -0.41
N LYS A 282 -18.98 -0.93 -1.00
CA LYS A 282 -19.97 -0.67 -2.04
C LYS A 282 -19.31 -0.24 -3.35
N ALA A 283 -19.53 -1.00 -4.43
CA ALA A 283 -19.08 -0.61 -5.77
C ALA A 283 -19.89 0.57 -6.34
N PRO A 284 -19.30 1.44 -7.19
CA PRO A 284 -20.04 2.45 -7.92
C PRO A 284 -20.94 1.83 -8.98
N ASN A 285 -22.07 2.46 -9.27
CA ASN A 285 -22.85 2.19 -10.47
C ASN A 285 -22.30 2.98 -11.68
N LYS A 286 -22.88 2.82 -12.86
CA LYS A 286 -22.42 3.47 -14.12
C LYS A 286 -22.41 4.99 -14.03
N GLU A 287 -23.45 5.61 -13.45
CA GLU A 287 -23.54 7.06 -13.29
C GLU A 287 -22.46 7.58 -12.32
N GLN A 288 -22.27 6.88 -11.20
CA GLN A 288 -21.25 7.18 -10.21
C GLN A 288 -19.84 6.98 -10.77
N LEU A 289 -19.61 5.91 -11.55
CA LEU A 289 -18.35 5.73 -12.27
C LEU A 289 -18.09 6.90 -13.21
N ALA A 290 -19.08 7.26 -14.04
CA ALA A 290 -18.93 8.37 -14.99
C ALA A 290 -18.62 9.70 -14.27
N GLN A 291 -19.23 9.95 -13.11
CA GLN A 291 -18.91 11.12 -12.26
C GLN A 291 -17.46 11.04 -11.74
N ALA A 292 -17.05 9.92 -11.12
CA ALA A 292 -15.72 9.74 -10.58
C ALA A 292 -14.62 9.91 -11.64
N LEU A 293 -14.83 9.36 -12.86
CA LEU A 293 -13.89 9.50 -13.96
C LEU A 293 -13.75 10.95 -14.49
N ARG A 294 -14.75 11.81 -14.30
CA ARG A 294 -14.63 13.24 -14.59
C ARG A 294 -13.81 14.00 -13.54
N GLU A 295 -13.83 13.54 -12.29
CA GLU A 295 -13.05 14.13 -11.21
C GLU A 295 -11.56 13.72 -11.28
N LEU A 296 -11.27 12.53 -11.78
CA LEU A 296 -9.93 11.98 -11.95
C LEU A 296 -9.31 12.42 -13.31
N LYS A 297 -8.71 13.61 -13.33
CA LYS A 297 -8.11 14.25 -14.52
C LYS A 297 -6.60 14.40 -14.34
#